data_52f7a03adb19f63707653db2f1b59f49
#
_entry.id   52f7a03adb19f63707653db2f1b59f49
#
_cell.length_a   1.000
_cell.length_b   1.000
_cell.length_c   1.000
_cell.angle_alpha   90.00
_cell.angle_beta   90.00
_cell.angle_gamma   90.00
#
_symmetry.space_group_name_H-M   'P 1'
#
loop_
_entity.id
_entity.type
_entity.pdbx_description
1 polymer ?
#
loop_
_entity_poly.entity_id
_entity_poly.type
_entity_poly.pdbx_seq_one_letter_code
_entity_poly.pdbx_strand_id
1 'polypeptide(L)'
;MKKTGFNHAYVPTVAVSHNPQWGRYYETMGQNENDISKYAEAYVRGLQDVSSNKINGVLGSTKHFFGDGSTSSGCNMGNVDVMNFKNYLDHNLGGYHGSVSSNIGNVMVSYSAINWIPSSINSEYLMGLLREDIKFNGFVVSDYNDLQLVNNMLLPRTFMNFTT
;
A
#
# COMPACT_ATOMS: atom_id res chain seq x y z
N MET A 1 14.52 -15.69 5.22
CA MET A 1 13.14 -16.05 4.80
C MET A 1 13.15 -17.24 3.84
N LYS A 2 13.74 -17.14 2.63
CA LYS A 2 13.69 -18.26 1.67
C LYS A 2 14.22 -19.59 2.22
N LYS A 3 15.34 -19.57 2.94
CA LYS A 3 15.92 -20.78 3.59
C LYS A 3 15.01 -21.44 4.65
N THR A 4 14.01 -20.71 5.14
CA THR A 4 13.02 -21.22 6.11
C THR A 4 11.70 -21.61 5.45
N GLY A 5 11.63 -21.64 4.10
CA GLY A 5 10.46 -22.07 3.35
C GLY A 5 9.47 -20.95 2.99
N PHE A 6 9.67 -19.72 3.47
CA PHE A 6 8.83 -18.58 3.08
C PHE A 6 9.15 -18.12 1.67
N ASN A 7 8.13 -17.97 0.84
CA ASN A 7 8.22 -17.52 -0.54
C ASN A 7 7.54 -16.17 -0.80
N HIS A 8 6.83 -15.62 0.20
CA HIS A 8 6.16 -14.32 0.15
C HIS A 8 6.35 -13.56 1.46
N ALA A 9 6.51 -12.24 1.37
CA ALA A 9 6.67 -11.35 2.52
C ALA A 9 5.90 -10.04 2.30
N TYR A 10 5.16 -9.59 3.31
CA TYR A 10 4.40 -8.34 3.30
C TYR A 10 5.30 -7.13 3.60
N VAL A 11 6.27 -6.91 2.73
CA VAL A 11 7.28 -5.83 2.77
C VAL A 11 7.67 -5.41 1.34
N PRO A 12 8.18 -4.19 1.14
CA PRO A 12 8.43 -3.12 2.10
C PRO A 12 7.19 -2.30 2.44
N THR A 13 7.23 -1.63 3.62
CA THR A 13 6.35 -0.50 3.92
C THR A 13 6.98 0.74 3.32
N VAL A 14 6.26 1.41 2.41
CA VAL A 14 6.75 2.59 1.67
C VAL A 14 5.96 3.85 1.97
N ALA A 15 5.22 3.85 3.06
CA ALA A 15 4.45 4.99 3.50
C ALA A 15 5.36 6.21 3.74
N VAL A 16 4.93 7.36 3.24
CA VAL A 16 5.50 8.66 3.62
C VAL A 16 4.72 9.18 4.81
N SER A 17 5.38 9.58 5.89
CA SER A 17 4.70 10.21 7.01
C SER A 17 5.51 11.37 7.57
N HIS A 18 4.84 12.50 7.71
CA HIS A 18 5.37 13.69 8.40
C HIS A 18 4.80 13.83 9.82
N ASN A 19 3.93 12.90 10.24
CA ASN A 19 3.31 12.89 11.55
C ASN A 19 3.93 11.84 12.46
N PRO A 20 4.80 12.22 13.42
CA PRO A 20 5.40 11.27 14.36
C PRO A 20 4.41 10.64 15.34
N GLN A 21 3.17 11.13 15.40
CA GLN A 21 2.09 10.51 16.18
C GLN A 21 1.44 9.32 15.45
N TRP A 22 1.72 9.13 14.17
CA TRP A 22 1.23 7.95 13.48
C TRP A 22 1.83 6.69 14.08
N GLY A 23 0.98 5.76 14.50
CA GLY A 23 1.39 4.58 15.27
C GLY A 23 2.37 3.65 14.56
N ARG A 24 2.51 3.77 13.23
CA ARG A 24 3.44 3.00 12.40
C ARG A 24 4.58 3.85 11.84
N TYR A 25 4.79 5.03 12.37
CA TYR A 25 5.86 5.93 11.93
C TYR A 25 7.24 5.26 11.88
N TYR A 26 7.52 4.36 12.83
CA TYR A 26 8.78 3.59 12.90
C TYR A 26 8.98 2.61 11.71
N GLU A 27 7.95 2.33 10.93
CA GLU A 27 8.04 1.48 9.74
C GLU A 27 8.42 2.28 8.48
N THR A 28 8.40 3.61 8.53
CA THR A 28 8.71 4.45 7.37
C THR A 28 10.21 4.37 7.01
N MET A 29 10.49 4.53 5.72
CA MET A 29 11.87 4.67 5.23
C MET A 29 12.35 6.13 5.24
N GLY A 30 11.51 7.05 5.74
CA GLY A 30 11.80 8.48 5.81
C GLY A 30 10.60 9.35 5.47
N GLN A 31 10.88 10.63 5.24
CA GLN A 31 9.87 11.65 4.94
C GLN A 31 9.96 12.19 3.50
N ASN A 32 11.06 11.93 2.81
CA ASN A 32 11.29 12.39 1.45
C ASN A 32 10.91 11.29 0.46
N GLU A 33 9.97 11.58 -0.43
CA GLU A 33 9.43 10.64 -1.40
C GLU A 33 10.49 10.09 -2.38
N ASN A 34 11.48 10.93 -2.74
CA ASN A 34 12.55 10.50 -3.65
C ASN A 34 13.52 9.53 -2.98
N ASP A 35 13.81 9.72 -1.70
CA ASP A 35 14.66 8.79 -0.95
C ASP A 35 13.91 7.50 -0.68
N ILE A 36 12.63 7.57 -0.32
CA ILE A 36 11.77 6.38 -0.16
C ILE A 36 11.69 5.60 -1.48
N SER A 37 11.59 6.28 -2.62
CA SER A 37 11.61 5.62 -3.94
C SER A 37 12.89 4.80 -4.16
N LYS A 38 14.06 5.38 -3.89
CA LYS A 38 15.36 4.70 -4.03
C LYS A 38 15.49 3.53 -3.05
N TYR A 39 15.05 3.72 -1.79
CA TYR A 39 15.10 2.66 -0.80
C TYR A 39 14.15 1.51 -1.14
N ALA A 40 12.94 1.82 -1.61
CA ALA A 40 11.99 0.83 -2.07
C ALA A 40 12.53 0.02 -3.25
N GLU A 41 13.14 0.69 -4.23
CA GLU A 41 13.82 0.04 -5.36
C GLU A 41 14.91 -0.93 -4.88
N ALA A 42 15.83 -0.45 -4.04
CA ALA A 42 16.91 -1.28 -3.52
C ALA A 42 16.39 -2.45 -2.68
N TYR A 43 15.37 -2.20 -1.86
CA TYR A 43 14.74 -3.22 -1.03
C TYR A 43 14.10 -4.33 -1.87
N VAL A 44 13.30 -3.97 -2.86
CA VAL A 44 12.62 -4.93 -3.75
C VAL A 44 13.62 -5.75 -4.53
N ARG A 45 14.64 -5.12 -5.11
CA ARG A 45 15.71 -5.81 -5.84
C ARG A 45 16.43 -6.83 -4.97
N GLY A 46 16.80 -6.46 -3.75
CA GLY A 46 17.47 -7.36 -2.81
C GLY A 46 16.56 -8.47 -2.27
N LEU A 47 15.28 -8.18 -2.03
CA LEU A 47 14.32 -9.15 -1.52
C LEU A 47 13.97 -10.21 -2.55
N GLN A 48 13.63 -9.78 -3.76
CA GLN A 48 13.14 -10.66 -4.83
C GLN A 48 14.25 -11.33 -5.60
N ASP A 49 15.44 -10.71 -5.69
CA ASP A 49 16.59 -11.24 -6.42
C ASP A 49 16.17 -11.80 -7.79
N VAL A 50 15.65 -10.91 -8.64
CA VAL A 50 15.10 -11.30 -9.95
C VAL A 50 16.24 -11.51 -10.94
N SER A 51 16.36 -12.72 -11.47
CA SER A 51 17.25 -13.04 -12.58
C SER A 51 16.55 -13.94 -13.60
N SER A 52 16.82 -13.70 -14.88
CA SER A 52 16.22 -14.48 -15.98
C SER A 52 14.70 -14.62 -15.88
N ASN A 53 14.01 -13.53 -15.50
CA ASN A 53 12.57 -13.48 -15.27
C ASN A 53 12.03 -14.43 -14.16
N LYS A 54 12.89 -14.83 -13.23
CA LYS A 54 12.54 -15.65 -12.08
C LYS A 54 12.88 -14.93 -10.79
N ILE A 55 11.99 -15.05 -9.79
CA ILE A 55 12.24 -14.59 -8.44
C ILE A 55 13.04 -15.67 -7.71
N ASN A 56 14.33 -15.42 -7.50
CA ASN A 56 15.19 -16.33 -6.72
C ASN A 56 15.08 -16.08 -5.22
N GLY A 57 14.69 -14.88 -4.84
CA GLY A 57 14.45 -14.45 -3.46
C GLY A 57 13.05 -14.81 -2.97
N VAL A 58 12.41 -13.86 -2.34
CA VAL A 58 11.07 -13.93 -1.76
C VAL A 58 10.20 -12.86 -2.44
N LEU A 59 9.00 -13.22 -2.86
CA LEU A 59 8.05 -12.26 -3.43
C LEU A 59 7.74 -11.17 -2.40
N GLY A 60 7.89 -9.91 -2.79
CA GLY A 60 7.54 -8.77 -1.95
C GLY A 60 6.10 -8.31 -2.14
N SER A 61 5.58 -7.64 -1.12
CA SER A 61 4.30 -6.93 -1.14
C SER A 61 4.50 -5.51 -0.64
N THR A 62 4.62 -4.56 -1.56
CA THR A 62 4.72 -3.14 -1.19
C THR A 62 3.42 -2.65 -0.58
N LYS A 63 3.50 -1.91 0.55
CA LYS A 63 2.33 -1.55 1.33
C LYS A 63 2.47 -0.18 2.02
N HIS A 64 1.36 0.42 2.42
CA HIS A 64 -0.04 0.11 2.13
C HIS A 64 -0.55 1.13 1.13
N PHE A 65 -1.07 0.70 0.01
CA PHE A 65 -1.47 1.56 -1.10
C PHE A 65 -2.84 2.20 -0.82
N PHE A 66 -2.93 3.51 -0.65
CA PHE A 66 -1.82 4.42 -0.37
C PHE A 66 -2.25 5.48 0.64
N GLY A 67 -1.26 6.15 1.25
CA GLY A 67 -1.49 7.33 2.08
C GLY A 67 -1.73 7.07 3.56
N ASP A 68 -1.55 5.85 4.02
CA ASP A 68 -1.72 5.46 5.43
C ASP A 68 -0.87 6.29 6.42
N GLY A 69 0.33 6.71 6.01
CA GLY A 69 1.20 7.60 6.80
C GLY A 69 0.73 9.05 6.87
N SER A 70 -0.34 9.42 6.14
CA SER A 70 -0.86 10.79 6.04
C SER A 70 -2.24 10.95 6.66
N THR A 71 -2.72 9.99 7.45
CA THR A 71 -4.04 10.09 8.11
C THR A 71 -4.11 11.27 9.07
N SER A 72 -5.23 11.98 9.05
CA SER A 72 -5.42 13.28 9.75
C SER A 72 -5.21 13.19 11.26
N SER A 73 -5.49 12.03 11.86
CA SER A 73 -5.37 11.80 13.31
C SER A 73 -4.18 10.91 13.69
N GLY A 74 -3.35 10.48 12.73
CA GLY A 74 -2.31 9.48 12.97
C GLY A 74 -2.84 8.06 13.24
N CYS A 75 -4.13 7.82 13.05
CA CYS A 75 -4.74 6.50 13.20
C CYS A 75 -4.42 5.61 12.00
N ASN A 76 -4.04 4.36 12.24
CA ASN A 76 -3.72 3.40 11.19
C ASN A 76 -4.88 3.14 10.20
N MET A 77 -6.12 3.27 10.66
CA MET A 77 -7.35 3.09 9.85
C MET A 77 -8.10 4.41 9.67
N GLY A 78 -7.38 5.52 9.69
CA GLY A 78 -7.97 6.84 9.63
C GLY A 78 -8.32 7.32 8.22
N ASN A 79 -8.97 8.48 8.17
CA ASN A 79 -9.20 9.20 6.92
C ASN A 79 -8.03 10.13 6.62
N VAL A 80 -7.75 10.30 5.34
CA VAL A 80 -6.85 11.33 4.83
C VAL A 80 -7.69 12.40 4.16
N ASP A 81 -7.60 13.62 4.68
CA ASP A 81 -8.31 14.77 4.10
C ASP A 81 -7.40 15.45 3.06
N VAL A 82 -7.72 15.26 1.81
CA VAL A 82 -6.92 15.78 0.68
C VAL A 82 -7.60 16.99 0.06
N MET A 83 -7.02 18.16 0.24
CA MET A 83 -7.46 19.41 -0.40
C MET A 83 -6.83 19.62 -1.77
N ASN A 84 -5.55 19.27 -1.94
CA ASN A 84 -4.82 19.34 -3.20
C ASN A 84 -4.33 17.95 -3.58
N PHE A 85 -5.10 17.31 -4.45
CA PHE A 85 -4.85 15.92 -4.80
C PHE A 85 -3.53 15.71 -5.55
N LYS A 86 -3.16 16.63 -6.45
CA LYS A 86 -1.89 16.53 -7.16
C LYS A 86 -0.70 16.56 -6.19
N ASN A 87 -0.67 17.52 -5.29
CA ASN A 87 0.40 17.62 -4.30
C ASN A 87 0.45 16.39 -3.39
N TYR A 88 -0.72 15.84 -3.05
CA TYR A 88 -0.82 14.63 -2.25
C TYR A 88 -0.23 13.41 -2.97
N LEU A 89 -0.52 13.24 -4.27
CA LEU A 89 0.07 12.18 -5.09
C LEU A 89 1.58 12.32 -5.16
N ASP A 90 2.07 13.52 -5.47
CA ASP A 90 3.49 13.81 -5.61
C ASP A 90 4.27 13.40 -4.34
N HIS A 91 3.67 13.53 -3.15
CA HIS A 91 4.32 13.17 -1.88
C HIS A 91 4.12 11.72 -1.43
N ASN A 92 3.14 11.00 -1.94
CA ASN A 92 2.83 9.66 -1.41
C ASN A 92 3.13 8.50 -2.36
N LEU A 93 3.45 8.77 -3.63
CA LEU A 93 3.62 7.70 -4.62
C LEU A 93 5.07 7.28 -4.88
N GLY A 94 6.06 8.02 -4.38
CA GLY A 94 7.47 7.75 -4.66
C GLY A 94 7.87 6.30 -4.39
N GLY A 95 7.52 5.75 -3.24
CA GLY A 95 7.83 4.38 -2.89
C GLY A 95 7.18 3.33 -3.80
N TYR A 96 5.99 3.61 -4.32
CA TYR A 96 5.32 2.71 -5.28
C TYR A 96 5.99 2.76 -6.65
N HIS A 97 6.39 3.94 -7.12
CA HIS A 97 7.17 4.06 -8.34
C HIS A 97 8.49 3.29 -8.24
N GLY A 98 9.24 3.43 -7.14
CA GLY A 98 10.47 2.68 -6.90
C GLY A 98 10.25 1.16 -6.84
N SER A 99 9.18 0.72 -6.17
CA SER A 99 8.84 -0.70 -6.09
C SER A 99 8.44 -1.29 -7.44
N VAL A 100 7.57 -0.59 -8.19
CA VAL A 100 7.08 -1.06 -9.49
C VAL A 100 8.18 -1.08 -10.54
N SER A 101 9.07 -0.07 -10.56
CA SER A 101 10.25 -0.08 -11.45
C SER A 101 11.20 -1.25 -11.19
N SER A 102 11.12 -1.84 -10.00
CA SER A 102 11.89 -3.02 -9.59
C SER A 102 11.11 -4.33 -9.70
N ASN A 103 9.98 -4.32 -10.41
CA ASN A 103 9.13 -5.48 -10.65
C ASN A 103 8.59 -6.13 -9.35
N ILE A 104 8.11 -5.32 -8.41
CA ILE A 104 7.39 -5.87 -7.24
C ILE A 104 6.21 -6.72 -7.70
N GLY A 105 6.04 -7.90 -7.12
CA GLY A 105 4.99 -8.82 -7.55
C GLY A 105 3.63 -8.59 -6.91
N ASN A 106 3.59 -7.92 -5.77
CA ASN A 106 2.35 -7.67 -5.03
C ASN A 106 2.29 -6.26 -4.46
N VAL A 107 1.08 -5.69 -4.41
CA VAL A 107 0.76 -4.46 -3.68
C VAL A 107 -0.40 -4.73 -2.73
N MET A 108 -0.22 -4.34 -1.47
CA MET A 108 -1.28 -4.40 -0.46
C MET A 108 -1.96 -3.05 -0.33
N VAL A 109 -3.28 -3.04 -0.38
CA VAL A 109 -4.09 -1.84 -0.25
C VAL A 109 -4.15 -1.39 1.21
N SER A 110 -4.29 -0.10 1.44
CA SER A 110 -4.38 0.48 2.78
C SER A 110 -5.78 0.34 3.39
N TYR A 111 -5.82 0.20 4.70
CA TYR A 111 -7.05 0.37 5.50
C TYR A 111 -7.60 1.80 5.47
N SER A 112 -6.76 2.79 5.16
CA SER A 112 -7.17 4.19 5.22
C SER A 112 -8.22 4.52 4.16
N ALA A 113 -9.03 5.52 4.47
CA ALA A 113 -9.86 6.19 3.49
C ALA A 113 -9.18 7.48 3.03
N ILE A 114 -9.45 7.89 1.80
CA ILE A 114 -9.06 9.19 1.27
C ILE A 114 -10.33 9.94 0.92
N ASN A 115 -10.52 11.11 1.54
CA ASN A 115 -11.76 11.87 1.44
C ASN A 115 -13.00 11.00 1.70
N TRP A 116 -12.92 10.16 2.74
CA TRP A 116 -13.96 9.25 3.21
C TRP A 116 -14.30 8.07 2.28
N ILE A 117 -13.53 7.86 1.21
CA ILE A 117 -13.68 6.69 0.35
C ILE A 117 -12.60 5.66 0.75
N PRO A 118 -12.97 4.47 1.24
CA PRO A 118 -12.01 3.43 1.58
C PRO A 118 -11.13 3.04 0.38
N SER A 119 -9.82 2.95 0.58
CA SER A 119 -8.87 2.70 -0.51
C SER A 119 -9.13 1.38 -1.24
N SER A 120 -9.59 0.36 -0.53
CA SER A 120 -9.83 -0.98 -1.09
C SER A 120 -11.01 -1.08 -2.06
N ILE A 121 -11.91 -0.11 -2.06
CA ILE A 121 -13.05 -0.05 -3.01
C ILE A 121 -12.96 1.13 -3.97
N ASN A 122 -11.89 1.91 -3.91
CA ASN A 122 -11.71 3.06 -4.78
C ASN A 122 -11.12 2.62 -6.13
N SER A 123 -11.99 2.45 -7.12
CA SER A 123 -11.60 2.01 -8.47
C SER A 123 -10.71 3.02 -9.19
N GLU A 124 -10.85 4.32 -8.92
CA GLU A 124 -10.00 5.35 -9.49
C GLU A 124 -8.54 5.17 -9.06
N TYR A 125 -8.33 4.82 -7.79
CA TYR A 125 -6.97 4.58 -7.29
C TYR A 125 -6.43 3.22 -7.71
N LEU A 126 -7.27 2.18 -7.70
CA LEU A 126 -6.80 0.83 -8.01
C LEU A 126 -6.63 0.61 -9.51
N MET A 127 -7.54 1.11 -10.32
CA MET A 127 -7.46 0.93 -11.77
C MET A 127 -6.76 2.10 -12.45
N GLY A 128 -7.18 3.33 -12.20
CA GLY A 128 -6.57 4.52 -12.79
C GLY A 128 -5.14 4.71 -12.32
N LEU A 129 -4.96 5.01 -11.03
CA LEU A 129 -3.64 5.37 -10.52
C LEU A 129 -2.66 4.19 -10.49
N LEU A 130 -3.02 3.06 -9.87
CA LEU A 130 -2.08 1.94 -9.70
C LEU A 130 -1.83 1.20 -11.01
N ARG A 131 -2.89 0.90 -11.78
CA ARG A 131 -2.76 0.13 -13.02
C ARG A 131 -2.36 0.98 -14.21
N GLU A 132 -3.05 2.12 -14.42
CA GLU A 132 -2.87 2.92 -15.64
C GLU A 132 -1.72 3.91 -15.53
N ASP A 133 -1.54 4.60 -14.41
CA ASP A 133 -0.48 5.60 -14.26
C ASP A 133 0.84 4.97 -13.80
N ILE A 134 0.83 4.23 -12.70
CA ILE A 134 2.03 3.58 -12.12
C ILE A 134 2.46 2.35 -12.93
N LYS A 135 1.55 1.78 -13.77
CA LYS A 135 1.81 0.59 -14.61
C LYS A 135 2.09 -0.68 -13.82
N PHE A 136 1.49 -0.82 -12.65
CA PHE A 136 1.62 -2.04 -11.86
C PHE A 136 0.86 -3.22 -12.49
N ASN A 137 1.55 -4.33 -12.76
CA ASN A 137 0.99 -5.52 -13.42
C ASN A 137 0.89 -6.74 -12.51
N GLY A 138 1.36 -6.65 -11.26
CA GLY A 138 1.27 -7.73 -10.28
C GLY A 138 -0.14 -7.90 -9.69
N PHE A 139 -0.28 -8.74 -8.68
CA PHE A 139 -1.56 -8.89 -7.99
C PHE A 139 -1.72 -7.90 -6.83
N VAL A 140 -2.98 -7.57 -6.55
CA VAL A 140 -3.36 -6.69 -5.44
C VAL A 140 -3.99 -7.55 -4.33
N VAL A 141 -3.61 -7.28 -3.10
CA VAL A 141 -4.19 -7.93 -1.92
C VAL A 141 -4.78 -6.86 -1.00
N SER A 142 -5.89 -7.16 -0.36
CA SER A 142 -6.41 -6.33 0.73
C SER A 142 -5.55 -6.48 1.97
N ASP A 143 -5.58 -5.51 2.87
CA ASP A 143 -5.06 -5.72 4.22
C ASP A 143 -5.96 -6.71 4.99
N TYR A 144 -5.50 -7.15 6.16
CA TYR A 144 -6.17 -8.17 6.95
C TYR A 144 -7.62 -7.80 7.27
N ASN A 145 -8.55 -8.62 6.79
CA ASN A 145 -9.99 -8.47 7.01
C ASN A 145 -10.62 -7.15 6.50
N ASP A 146 -9.93 -6.39 5.65
CA ASP A 146 -10.34 -5.06 5.21
C ASP A 146 -11.66 -5.08 4.42
N LEU A 147 -11.83 -6.00 3.49
CA LEU A 147 -13.08 -6.11 2.71
C LEU A 147 -14.30 -6.37 3.58
N GLN A 148 -14.16 -7.10 4.68
CA GLN A 148 -15.25 -7.30 5.63
C GLN A 148 -15.55 -6.03 6.43
N LEU A 149 -14.52 -5.27 6.81
CA LEU A 149 -14.70 -3.97 7.46
C LEU A 149 -15.44 -2.98 6.57
N VAL A 150 -15.05 -2.89 5.29
CA VAL A 150 -15.73 -2.05 4.30
C VAL A 150 -17.17 -2.49 4.10
N ASN A 151 -17.43 -3.78 3.98
CA ASN A 151 -18.78 -4.32 3.88
C ASN A 151 -19.65 -3.92 5.08
N ASN A 152 -19.10 -4.00 6.29
CA ASN A 152 -19.79 -3.59 7.52
C ASN A 152 -20.06 -2.07 7.60
N MET A 153 -19.24 -1.27 6.94
CA MET A 153 -19.45 0.20 6.86
C MET A 153 -20.50 0.57 5.82
N LEU A 154 -20.56 -0.12 4.71
CA LEU A 154 -21.41 0.22 3.57
C LEU A 154 -22.81 -0.38 3.66
N LEU A 155 -22.97 -1.54 4.32
CA LEU A 155 -24.27 -2.17 4.47
C LEU A 155 -24.96 -1.68 5.75
N PRO A 156 -26.20 -1.16 5.66
CA PRO A 156 -27.03 -0.93 6.85
C PRO A 156 -27.16 -2.24 7.64
N ARG A 157 -27.08 -2.19 8.96
CA ARG A 157 -27.18 -3.36 9.85
C ARG A 157 -28.42 -4.24 9.62
N THR A 158 -29.42 -3.73 8.92
CA THR A 158 -30.65 -4.45 8.52
C THR A 158 -30.42 -5.56 7.47
N PHE A 159 -29.28 -5.58 6.78
CA PHE A 159 -28.97 -6.62 5.78
C PHE A 159 -28.01 -7.72 6.29
N MET A 160 -27.58 -7.65 7.55
CA MET A 160 -26.65 -8.63 8.12
C MET A 160 -27.27 -9.98 8.54
N ASN A 161 -28.53 -10.24 8.25
CA ASN A 161 -29.17 -11.53 8.52
C ASN A 161 -29.13 -12.46 7.28
N PHE A 162 -28.00 -12.59 6.64
CA PHE A 162 -27.77 -13.77 5.82
C PHE A 162 -27.20 -14.86 6.72
N THR A 163 -28.06 -15.62 7.28
CA THR A 163 -27.80 -16.89 7.92
C THR A 163 -27.04 -17.81 6.96
N THR A 164 -25.97 -18.34 7.49
CA THR A 164 -25.19 -19.53 7.11
C THR A 164 -25.82 -20.43 6.08
#